data_febf487712f8a8aae3cbc470d3549bb5
#
_entry.id   febf487712f8a8aae3cbc470d3549bb5
#
_cell.length_a   1.000
_cell.length_b   1.000
_cell.length_c   1.000
_cell.angle_alpha   90.00
_cell.angle_beta   90.00
_cell.angle_gamma   90.00
#
_symmetry.space_group_name_H-M   'P 1'
#
loop_
_entity.id
_entity.type
_entity.pdbx_description
1 polymer ?
#
loop_
_entity_poly.entity_id
_entity_poly.type
_entity_poly.pdbx_seq_one_letter_code
_entity_poly.pdbx_strand_id
1 'polypeptide(L)'
;MRVGEVDLVAFVAEVKSYFDTMAATKQIHFTFEHDCPSVNIWVDRDKMEKILANLLSNAFKFTLDGGTVTIRLKDKGDQVELSVEDNGKGIPSENIASVFDRFFTGDQNYVTGTGIGLHLTREFVQMHKGTIRVESVPHKSTVFTVILLKGKSHFDESCTFDLSVTELSSGVADLNTDELQEVLNRTYNYTVLVVEDDLDIQSYLQAELKQNFRVLVADNGVKALEVLMNEDISMVISDVMMPEMNGFDLCRKIKSDIVLSHLPVMLLTALSDDKQQMYGAASGADAYIQKPFNIEVVKLRIIKLLEDRVRLREAYARDASSPAVSVKE
;
A
#
# COMPACT_ATOMS: atom_id res chain seq x y z
N MET A 1 4.88 15.71 -4.34
CA MET A 1 5.27 14.61 -3.45
C MET A 1 4.77 14.94 -2.05
N ARG A 2 4.10 14.03 -1.37
CA ARG A 2 3.64 14.23 0.02
C ARG A 2 4.69 13.65 0.96
N VAL A 3 5.42 14.50 1.66
CA VAL A 3 6.54 14.10 2.51
C VAL A 3 6.13 14.24 3.97
N GLY A 4 6.27 13.17 4.75
CA GLY A 4 6.00 13.15 6.19
C GLY A 4 7.14 12.51 6.96
N GLU A 5 7.17 12.71 8.26
CA GLU A 5 8.10 12.04 9.15
C GLU A 5 7.64 10.61 9.40
N VAL A 6 8.51 9.63 9.18
CA VAL A 6 8.21 8.19 9.28
C VAL A 6 9.30 7.51 10.10
N ASP A 7 8.93 6.71 11.09
CA ASP A 7 9.85 5.76 11.73
C ASP A 7 10.10 4.60 10.76
N LEU A 8 11.30 4.57 10.20
CA LEU A 8 11.65 3.62 9.16
C LEU A 8 11.77 2.18 9.70
N VAL A 9 12.10 1.98 10.99
CA VAL A 9 12.14 0.64 11.59
C VAL A 9 10.74 0.04 11.66
N ALA A 10 9.77 0.80 12.19
CA ALA A 10 8.36 0.37 12.26
C ALA A 10 7.78 0.17 10.86
N PHE A 11 8.06 1.09 9.93
CA PHE A 11 7.61 0.99 8.55
C PHE A 11 8.13 -0.26 7.82
N VAL A 12 9.43 -0.57 7.94
CA VAL A 12 10.02 -1.76 7.32
C VAL A 12 9.47 -3.05 7.93
N ALA A 13 9.25 -3.08 9.25
CA ALA A 13 8.63 -4.23 9.92
C ALA A 13 7.21 -4.47 9.43
N GLU A 14 6.42 -3.41 9.23
CA GLU A 14 5.08 -3.49 8.66
C GLU A 14 5.10 -4.06 7.24
N VAL A 15 5.90 -3.50 6.34
CA VAL A 15 6.00 -4.00 4.95
C VAL A 15 6.54 -5.42 4.90
N LYS A 16 7.50 -5.77 5.79
CA LYS A 16 7.99 -7.15 5.93
C LYS A 16 6.86 -8.12 6.19
N SER A 17 5.94 -7.79 7.11
CA SER A 17 4.85 -8.68 7.50
C SER A 17 3.96 -9.12 6.31
N TYR A 18 3.85 -8.29 5.27
CA TYR A 18 3.09 -8.63 4.05
C TYR A 18 3.71 -9.79 3.27
N PHE A 19 5.01 -10.03 3.44
CA PHE A 19 5.75 -11.10 2.74
C PHE A 19 5.95 -12.36 3.58
N ASP A 20 5.58 -12.38 4.87
CA ASP A 20 5.82 -13.51 5.76
C ASP A 20 5.10 -14.79 5.30
N THR A 21 3.88 -14.67 4.78
CA THR A 21 3.14 -15.82 4.21
C THR A 21 3.84 -16.39 2.97
N MET A 22 4.33 -15.52 2.09
CA MET A 22 5.09 -15.95 0.92
C MET A 22 6.41 -16.60 1.31
N ALA A 23 7.10 -16.09 2.33
CA ALA A 23 8.31 -16.67 2.88
C ALA A 23 8.05 -18.09 3.41
N ALA A 24 6.99 -18.27 4.18
CA ALA A 24 6.58 -19.56 4.71
C ALA A 24 6.26 -20.57 3.59
N THR A 25 5.50 -20.16 2.57
CA THR A 25 5.11 -21.01 1.43
C THR A 25 6.33 -21.51 0.65
N LYS A 26 7.31 -20.63 0.43
CA LYS A 26 8.56 -20.95 -0.28
C LYS A 26 9.67 -21.48 0.63
N GLN A 27 9.41 -21.61 1.93
CA GLN A 27 10.41 -22.00 2.94
C GLN A 27 11.65 -21.09 2.95
N ILE A 28 11.50 -19.82 2.55
CA ILE A 28 12.57 -18.83 2.53
C ILE A 28 12.81 -18.31 3.95
N HIS A 29 14.08 -18.31 4.38
CA HIS A 29 14.47 -17.68 5.63
C HIS A 29 14.48 -16.15 5.46
N PHE A 30 13.43 -15.50 5.98
CA PHE A 30 13.19 -14.08 5.79
C PHE A 30 13.41 -13.30 7.09
N THR A 31 14.44 -12.42 7.12
CA THR A 31 14.88 -11.69 8.30
C THR A 31 14.91 -10.18 8.09
N PHE A 32 14.70 -9.44 9.17
CA PHE A 32 14.93 -7.99 9.24
C PHE A 32 15.95 -7.69 10.35
N GLU A 33 17.06 -7.11 9.97
CA GLU A 33 18.17 -6.72 10.84
C GLU A 33 18.28 -5.20 10.87
N HIS A 34 18.41 -4.59 12.04
CA HIS A 34 18.59 -3.16 12.22
C HIS A 34 19.53 -2.87 13.38
N ASP A 35 20.29 -1.78 13.28
CA ASP A 35 21.29 -1.36 14.28
C ASP A 35 20.77 -0.29 15.26
N CYS A 36 19.52 0.15 15.08
CA CYS A 36 18.87 1.16 15.91
C CYS A 36 17.40 0.75 16.22
N PRO A 37 16.87 1.08 17.42
CA PRO A 37 15.50 0.71 17.79
C PRO A 37 14.44 1.50 17.02
N SER A 38 14.77 2.72 16.56
CA SER A 38 13.91 3.61 15.80
C SER A 38 14.77 4.60 15.01
N VAL A 39 14.35 4.97 13.82
CA VAL A 39 15.00 6.02 13.03
C VAL A 39 13.96 6.80 12.21
N ASN A 40 13.79 8.07 12.55
CA ASN A 40 12.85 8.95 11.87
C ASN A 40 13.50 9.57 10.64
N ILE A 41 12.81 9.48 9.50
CA ILE A 41 13.19 10.13 8.25
C ILE A 41 11.99 10.82 7.62
N TRP A 42 12.24 11.82 6.80
CA TRP A 42 11.20 12.50 6.03
C TRP A 42 11.08 11.87 4.65
N VAL A 43 9.93 11.23 4.37
CA VAL A 43 9.69 10.50 3.10
C VAL A 43 8.22 10.55 2.70
N ASP A 44 7.95 10.28 1.43
CA ASP A 44 6.63 9.96 0.92
C ASP A 44 6.39 8.46 1.19
N ARG A 45 5.53 8.16 2.18
CA ARG A 45 5.27 6.81 2.66
C ARG A 45 4.81 5.87 1.54
N ASP A 46 3.90 6.33 0.67
CA ASP A 46 3.37 5.50 -0.43
C ASP A 46 4.46 5.13 -1.45
N LYS A 47 5.39 6.05 -1.71
CA LYS A 47 6.52 5.77 -2.61
C LYS A 47 7.55 4.85 -1.96
N MET A 48 7.80 5.03 -0.65
CA MET A 48 8.69 4.15 0.10
C MET A 48 8.15 2.72 0.17
N GLU A 49 6.84 2.56 0.36
CA GLU A 49 6.19 1.24 0.33
C GLU A 49 6.39 0.57 -1.03
N LYS A 50 6.20 1.30 -2.14
CA LYS A 50 6.43 0.79 -3.49
C LYS A 50 7.90 0.44 -3.75
N ILE A 51 8.85 1.24 -3.26
CA ILE A 51 10.29 0.94 -3.34
C ILE A 51 10.57 -0.41 -2.65
N LEU A 52 10.18 -0.55 -1.38
CA LEU A 52 10.50 -1.73 -0.59
C LEU A 52 9.76 -2.97 -1.10
N ALA A 53 8.47 -2.85 -1.42
CA ALA A 53 7.68 -3.94 -1.98
C ALA A 53 8.25 -4.45 -3.32
N ASN A 54 8.71 -3.56 -4.20
CA ASN A 54 9.33 -3.96 -5.47
C ASN A 54 10.67 -4.67 -5.27
N LEU A 55 11.52 -4.19 -4.35
CA LEU A 55 12.78 -4.85 -4.04
C LEU A 55 12.56 -6.23 -3.42
N LEU A 56 11.61 -6.36 -2.49
CA LEU A 56 11.24 -7.64 -1.87
C LEU A 56 10.62 -8.60 -2.87
N SER A 57 9.68 -8.14 -3.70
CA SER A 57 9.09 -8.97 -4.76
C SER A 57 10.15 -9.55 -5.70
N ASN A 58 11.16 -8.75 -6.07
CA ASN A 58 12.28 -9.23 -6.87
C ASN A 58 13.13 -10.25 -6.11
N ALA A 59 13.46 -9.99 -4.85
CA ALA A 59 14.20 -10.93 -4.01
C ALA A 59 13.49 -12.29 -3.91
N PHE A 60 12.19 -12.29 -3.57
CA PHE A 60 11.38 -13.51 -3.48
C PHE A 60 11.19 -14.24 -4.83
N LYS A 61 11.14 -13.48 -5.93
CA LYS A 61 11.01 -14.05 -7.29
C LYS A 61 12.26 -14.79 -7.72
N PHE A 62 13.43 -14.27 -7.38
CA PHE A 62 14.70 -14.80 -7.86
C PHE A 62 15.42 -15.71 -6.86
N THR A 63 14.92 -15.80 -5.63
CA THR A 63 15.37 -16.74 -4.62
C THR A 63 14.67 -18.09 -4.80
N LEU A 64 15.44 -19.17 -4.73
CA LEU A 64 14.93 -20.53 -4.77
C LEU A 64 14.26 -20.88 -3.43
N ASP A 65 13.37 -21.86 -3.46
CA ASP A 65 12.73 -22.40 -2.26
C ASP A 65 13.80 -22.89 -1.25
N GLY A 66 13.64 -22.56 0.02
CA GLY A 66 14.65 -22.80 1.06
C GLY A 66 15.79 -21.80 1.10
N GLY A 67 15.77 -20.76 0.26
CA GLY A 67 16.79 -19.72 0.26
C GLY A 67 16.66 -18.70 1.39
N THR A 68 17.37 -17.58 1.27
CA THR A 68 17.42 -16.53 2.29
C THR A 68 17.18 -15.16 1.66
N VAL A 69 16.32 -14.37 2.30
CA VAL A 69 16.11 -12.94 2.00
C VAL A 69 16.29 -12.15 3.30
N THR A 70 17.12 -11.11 3.28
CA THR A 70 17.41 -10.29 4.46
C THR A 70 17.21 -8.82 4.14
N ILE A 71 16.40 -8.13 4.93
CA ILE A 71 16.34 -6.67 4.95
C ILE A 71 17.34 -6.19 5.99
N ARG A 72 18.16 -5.18 5.66
CA ARG A 72 19.00 -4.51 6.66
C ARG A 72 18.78 -3.02 6.64
N LEU A 73 18.68 -2.44 7.82
CA LEU A 73 18.57 -1.00 8.04
C LEU A 73 19.73 -0.55 8.92
N LYS A 74 20.49 0.43 8.43
CA LYS A 74 21.63 1.00 9.16
C LYS A 74 21.50 2.50 9.25
N ASP A 75 21.61 3.01 10.47
CA ASP A 75 21.71 4.45 10.73
C ASP A 75 23.16 4.93 10.55
N LYS A 76 23.37 5.87 9.62
CA LYS A 76 24.67 6.45 9.31
C LYS A 76 24.78 7.92 9.75
N GLY A 77 23.97 8.34 10.72
CA GLY A 77 23.97 9.72 11.19
C GLY A 77 23.13 10.63 10.31
N ASP A 78 23.70 11.21 9.26
CA ASP A 78 22.97 12.12 8.35
C ASP A 78 22.14 11.41 7.29
N GLN A 79 22.31 10.12 7.16
CA GLN A 79 21.59 9.28 6.18
C GLN A 79 21.28 7.91 6.75
N VAL A 80 20.36 7.20 6.11
CA VAL A 80 20.04 5.80 6.40
C VAL A 80 20.33 4.94 5.18
N GLU A 81 20.81 3.72 5.41
CA GLU A 81 21.00 2.70 4.40
C GLU A 81 19.96 1.59 4.62
N LEU A 82 19.07 1.40 3.66
CA LEU A 82 18.13 0.30 3.60
C LEU A 82 18.54 -0.66 2.50
N SER A 83 18.86 -1.90 2.84
CA SER A 83 19.26 -2.91 1.86
C SER A 83 18.37 -4.14 1.91
N VAL A 84 18.14 -4.72 0.73
CA VAL A 84 17.48 -6.02 0.54
C VAL A 84 18.51 -6.93 -0.12
N GLU A 85 18.87 -8.01 0.58
CA GLU A 85 19.78 -9.04 0.11
C GLU A 85 19.05 -10.35 -0.11
N ASP A 86 19.33 -11.02 -1.22
CA ASP A 86 18.88 -12.37 -1.53
C ASP A 86 20.06 -13.26 -1.93
N ASN A 87 19.93 -14.58 -1.69
CA ASN A 87 20.87 -15.59 -2.15
C ASN A 87 20.40 -16.34 -3.41
N GLY A 88 19.67 -15.63 -4.27
CA GLY A 88 19.11 -16.18 -5.50
C GLY A 88 20.11 -16.34 -6.63
N LYS A 89 19.59 -16.33 -7.88
CA LYS A 89 20.39 -16.55 -9.09
C LYS A 89 21.44 -15.50 -9.38
N GLY A 90 21.39 -14.35 -8.71
CA GLY A 90 22.26 -13.23 -8.97
C GLY A 90 22.01 -12.56 -10.34
N ILE A 91 22.79 -11.51 -10.62
CA ILE A 91 22.72 -10.72 -11.86
C ILE A 91 24.07 -10.81 -12.55
N PRO A 92 24.12 -11.18 -13.84
CA PRO A 92 25.36 -11.14 -14.63
C PRO A 92 25.98 -9.73 -14.63
N SER A 93 27.32 -9.64 -14.58
CA SER A 93 28.03 -8.36 -14.48
C SER A 93 27.73 -7.41 -15.65
N GLU A 94 27.50 -7.94 -16.83
CA GLU A 94 27.10 -7.19 -18.02
C GLU A 94 25.73 -6.51 -17.89
N ASN A 95 24.86 -7.04 -17.05
CA ASN A 95 23.49 -6.55 -16.85
C ASN A 95 23.36 -5.55 -15.70
N ILE A 96 24.34 -5.47 -14.79
CA ILE A 96 24.29 -4.62 -13.59
C ILE A 96 24.04 -3.16 -13.94
N ALA A 97 24.68 -2.64 -14.99
CA ALA A 97 24.51 -1.24 -15.40
C ALA A 97 23.10 -0.93 -15.92
N SER A 98 22.41 -1.93 -16.48
CA SER A 98 21.12 -1.78 -17.16
C SER A 98 19.92 -2.22 -16.34
N VAL A 99 20.09 -2.77 -15.12
CA VAL A 99 18.94 -3.30 -14.32
C VAL A 99 17.91 -2.24 -13.95
N PHE A 100 18.30 -0.97 -13.93
CA PHE A 100 17.42 0.17 -13.68
C PHE A 100 16.87 0.82 -14.94
N ASP A 101 17.22 0.31 -16.12
CA ASP A 101 16.73 0.86 -17.38
C ASP A 101 15.28 0.40 -17.62
N ARG A 102 14.51 1.29 -18.25
CA ARG A 102 13.12 1.01 -18.55
C ARG A 102 12.98 -0.16 -19.51
N PHE A 103 12.10 -1.11 -19.20
CA PHE A 103 11.85 -2.33 -19.96
C PHE A 103 13.01 -3.35 -19.97
N PHE A 104 13.99 -3.18 -19.10
CA PHE A 104 15.06 -4.18 -18.97
C PHE A 104 14.51 -5.44 -18.30
N THR A 105 14.59 -6.57 -18.99
CA THR A 105 14.31 -7.92 -18.47
C THR A 105 15.53 -8.79 -18.76
N GLY A 106 16.24 -9.19 -17.71
CA GLY A 106 17.55 -9.85 -17.81
C GLY A 106 17.57 -11.22 -18.50
N ASP A 107 16.42 -11.74 -18.95
CA ASP A 107 16.34 -13.04 -19.64
C ASP A 107 15.16 -13.04 -20.63
N GLN A 108 15.44 -13.16 -21.92
CA GLN A 108 14.42 -13.19 -22.98
C GLN A 108 13.53 -14.46 -22.93
N ASN A 109 13.91 -15.47 -22.17
CA ASN A 109 13.20 -16.76 -22.06
C ASN A 109 12.24 -16.86 -20.87
N TYR A 110 12.26 -15.91 -19.93
CA TYR A 110 11.32 -15.85 -18.81
C TYR A 110 10.53 -14.54 -18.84
N VAL A 111 9.42 -14.54 -19.58
CA VAL A 111 8.46 -13.41 -19.66
C VAL A 111 7.67 -13.29 -18.35
N THR A 112 8.34 -12.95 -17.24
CA THR A 112 7.68 -12.71 -15.95
C THR A 112 8.14 -11.40 -15.33
N GLY A 113 7.94 -10.28 -16.04
CA GLY A 113 8.19 -8.94 -15.51
C GLY A 113 8.18 -7.90 -16.63
N THR A 114 7.62 -6.73 -16.37
CA THR A 114 7.50 -5.62 -17.33
C THR A 114 8.81 -4.84 -17.51
N GLY A 115 9.83 -5.10 -16.67
CA GLY A 115 11.09 -4.32 -16.66
C GLY A 115 10.91 -2.87 -16.21
N ILE A 116 9.79 -2.52 -15.55
CA ILE A 116 9.48 -1.15 -15.11
C ILE A 116 9.75 -0.97 -13.62
N GLY A 117 9.66 -2.03 -12.82
CA GLY A 117 9.72 -1.94 -11.36
C GLY A 117 11.00 -1.31 -10.82
N LEU A 118 12.18 -1.79 -11.21
CA LEU A 118 13.45 -1.21 -10.76
C LEU A 118 13.69 0.21 -11.30
N HIS A 119 13.22 0.50 -12.50
CA HIS A 119 13.25 1.86 -13.04
C HIS A 119 12.44 2.82 -12.16
N LEU A 120 11.18 2.47 -11.83
CA LEU A 120 10.33 3.25 -10.92
C LEU A 120 10.94 3.36 -9.52
N THR A 121 11.56 2.30 -9.02
CA THR A 121 12.27 2.34 -7.74
C THR A 121 13.37 3.39 -7.76
N ARG A 122 14.19 3.44 -8.81
CA ARG A 122 15.21 4.48 -8.98
C ARG A 122 14.61 5.89 -9.04
N GLU A 123 13.56 6.09 -9.81
CA GLU A 123 12.85 7.37 -9.90
C GLU A 123 12.32 7.82 -8.53
N PHE A 124 11.65 6.94 -7.79
CA PHE A 124 11.14 7.26 -6.46
C PHE A 124 12.24 7.57 -5.47
N VAL A 125 13.37 6.83 -5.49
CA VAL A 125 14.53 7.13 -4.66
C VAL A 125 15.13 8.50 -5.01
N GLN A 126 15.25 8.83 -6.30
CA GLN A 126 15.72 10.14 -6.76
C GLN A 126 14.77 11.27 -6.37
N MET A 127 13.46 11.06 -6.39
CA MET A 127 12.48 12.03 -5.88
C MET A 127 12.71 12.35 -4.40
N HIS A 128 13.20 11.37 -3.60
CA HIS A 128 13.61 11.58 -2.21
C HIS A 128 15.04 12.14 -2.09
N LYS A 129 15.67 12.55 -3.21
CA LYS A 129 17.09 12.99 -3.24
C LYS A 129 18.05 11.92 -2.71
N GLY A 130 17.64 10.65 -2.72
CA GLY A 130 18.41 9.49 -2.35
C GLY A 130 19.17 8.87 -3.52
N THR A 131 19.87 7.78 -3.24
CA THR A 131 20.57 6.96 -4.25
C THR A 131 20.24 5.50 -4.05
N ILE A 132 20.22 4.75 -5.16
CA ILE A 132 20.07 3.29 -5.16
C ILE A 132 21.27 2.68 -5.88
N ARG A 133 21.80 1.59 -5.32
CA ARG A 133 22.86 0.80 -5.92
C ARG A 133 22.53 -0.68 -5.85
N VAL A 134 23.17 -1.47 -6.71
CA VAL A 134 23.07 -2.92 -6.74
C VAL A 134 24.47 -3.52 -6.77
N GLU A 135 24.66 -4.54 -5.96
CA GLU A 135 25.86 -5.40 -5.97
C GLU A 135 25.36 -6.84 -6.14
N SER A 136 25.93 -7.58 -7.07
CA SER A 136 25.49 -8.94 -7.29
C SER A 136 26.63 -9.82 -7.76
N VAL A 137 26.58 -11.07 -7.29
CA VAL A 137 27.46 -12.15 -7.73
C VAL A 137 26.60 -13.25 -8.31
N PRO A 138 26.76 -13.60 -9.60
CA PRO A 138 25.97 -14.65 -10.24
C PRO A 138 25.96 -15.95 -9.43
N HIS A 139 24.77 -16.53 -9.28
CA HIS A 139 24.50 -17.78 -8.52
C HIS A 139 24.90 -17.73 -7.03
N LYS A 140 25.06 -16.55 -6.46
CA LYS A 140 25.44 -16.40 -5.05
C LYS A 140 24.55 -15.42 -4.31
N SER A 141 24.45 -14.17 -4.76
CA SER A 141 23.68 -13.16 -4.06
C SER A 141 23.40 -11.92 -4.90
N THR A 142 22.32 -11.21 -4.56
CA THR A 142 22.05 -9.84 -5.01
C THR A 142 21.74 -8.97 -3.80
N VAL A 143 22.30 -7.77 -3.76
CA VAL A 143 22.05 -6.76 -2.73
C VAL A 143 21.65 -5.45 -3.40
N PHE A 144 20.42 -5.02 -3.18
CA PHE A 144 19.99 -3.67 -3.52
C PHE A 144 20.10 -2.79 -2.28
N THR A 145 20.75 -1.63 -2.39
CA THR A 145 20.90 -0.68 -1.29
C THR A 145 20.32 0.67 -1.67
N VAL A 146 19.37 1.15 -0.89
CA VAL A 146 18.78 2.49 -0.96
C VAL A 146 19.37 3.34 0.14
N ILE A 147 19.87 4.54 -0.23
CA ILE A 147 20.45 5.51 0.71
C ILE A 147 19.55 6.74 0.68
N LEU A 148 19.05 7.14 1.85
CA LEU A 148 18.16 8.28 2.02
C LEU A 148 18.77 9.26 3.03
N LEU A 149 18.62 10.55 2.77
CA LEU A 149 19.05 11.61 3.67
C LEU A 149 18.01 11.76 4.81
N LYS A 150 18.52 12.03 6.02
CA LYS A 150 17.66 12.40 7.16
C LYS A 150 17.28 13.88 7.10
N GLY A 151 16.17 14.21 7.80
CA GLY A 151 15.65 15.56 7.84
C GLY A 151 14.89 15.96 6.57
N LYS A 152 14.49 17.22 6.49
CA LYS A 152 13.63 17.76 5.41
C LYS A 152 14.28 18.83 4.55
N SER A 153 15.50 19.28 4.89
CA SER A 153 16.16 20.41 4.25
C SER A 153 16.55 20.17 2.79
N HIS A 154 16.59 18.92 2.36
CA HIS A 154 16.94 18.53 0.99
C HIS A 154 15.73 18.47 0.03
N PHE A 155 14.51 18.68 0.54
CA PHE A 155 13.31 18.73 -0.28
C PHE A 155 13.02 20.16 -0.74
N ASP A 156 12.57 20.29 -2.00
CA ASP A 156 12.23 21.58 -2.60
C ASP A 156 10.86 22.09 -2.08
N GLU A 157 10.59 23.39 -2.21
CA GLU A 157 9.30 24.03 -1.83
C GLU A 157 8.08 23.48 -2.58
N SER A 158 8.29 22.75 -3.67
CA SER A 158 7.22 22.05 -4.42
C SER A 158 6.72 20.79 -3.71
N CYS A 159 7.38 20.33 -2.64
CA CYS A 159 6.92 19.21 -1.83
C CYS A 159 5.89 19.70 -0.81
N THR A 160 4.74 19.03 -0.75
CA THR A 160 3.76 19.24 0.30
C THR A 160 4.25 18.50 1.54
N PHE A 161 4.57 19.25 2.59
CA PHE A 161 4.94 18.64 3.88
C PHE A 161 3.66 18.33 4.66
N ASP A 162 3.43 17.06 4.91
CA ASP A 162 2.32 16.61 5.73
C ASP A 162 2.80 16.59 7.19
N LEU A 163 2.48 17.64 7.92
CA LEU A 163 2.74 17.75 9.36
C LEU A 163 1.85 16.80 10.18
N SER A 164 0.86 16.18 9.54
CA SER A 164 -0.13 15.31 10.18
C SER A 164 0.28 13.83 10.22
N VAL A 165 1.37 13.43 9.55
CA VAL A 165 1.83 12.01 9.53
C VAL A 165 2.36 11.57 10.89
N THR A 166 2.83 12.50 11.72
CA THR A 166 3.25 12.21 13.12
C THR A 166 2.04 11.83 14.01
N GLU A 167 0.83 12.28 13.65
CA GLU A 167 -0.39 11.92 14.40
C GLU A 167 -1.09 10.65 13.88
N LEU A 168 -0.77 10.18 12.65
CA LEU A 168 -1.42 9.03 12.03
C LEU A 168 -0.69 7.71 12.28
N SER A 169 0.63 7.74 12.46
CA SER A 169 1.39 6.58 12.95
C SER A 169 1.31 6.43 14.47
N SER A 170 1.12 7.52 15.22
CA SER A 170 0.88 7.47 16.66
C SER A 170 -0.52 6.98 17.03
N GLY A 171 -1.51 7.17 16.17
CA GLY A 171 -2.90 6.72 16.44
C GLY A 171 -3.12 5.20 16.34
N VAL A 172 -2.23 4.45 15.70
CA VAL A 172 -2.32 2.97 15.60
C VAL A 172 -1.11 2.29 16.25
N ALA A 173 0.06 2.95 16.31
CA ALA A 173 1.25 2.43 16.97
C ALA A 173 1.27 2.67 18.49
N ASP A 174 0.47 3.64 19.00
CA ASP A 174 0.27 3.88 20.44
C ASP A 174 -0.96 3.16 21.01
N LEU A 175 -1.78 2.49 20.18
CA LEU A 175 -2.80 1.61 20.71
C LEU A 175 -2.08 0.40 21.32
N ASN A 176 -2.13 0.28 22.64
CA ASN A 176 -1.80 -0.95 23.33
C ASN A 176 -2.51 -2.09 22.62
N THR A 177 -1.94 -3.29 22.61
CA THR A 177 -2.56 -4.48 22.01
C THR A 177 -4.03 -4.64 22.43
N ASP A 178 -4.36 -4.21 23.64
CA ASP A 178 -5.73 -4.22 24.20
C ASP A 178 -6.65 -3.19 23.51
N GLU A 179 -6.17 -1.99 23.21
CA GLU A 179 -6.94 -0.94 22.50
C GLU A 179 -7.19 -1.30 21.04
N LEU A 180 -6.20 -1.92 20.37
CA LEU A 180 -6.35 -2.45 19.02
C LEU A 180 -7.41 -3.56 18.97
N GLN A 181 -7.39 -4.46 19.94
CA GLN A 181 -8.40 -5.51 20.10
C GLN A 181 -9.79 -4.92 20.39
N GLU A 182 -9.89 -3.86 21.16
CA GLU A 182 -11.14 -3.18 21.42
C GLU A 182 -11.74 -2.56 20.14
N VAL A 183 -10.92 -1.89 19.33
CA VAL A 183 -11.32 -1.33 18.02
C VAL A 183 -11.77 -2.43 17.07
N LEU A 184 -11.03 -3.53 16.99
CA LEU A 184 -11.34 -4.67 16.11
C LEU A 184 -12.59 -5.45 16.55
N ASN A 185 -12.95 -5.41 17.84
CA ASN A 185 -14.12 -6.11 18.39
C ASN A 185 -15.37 -5.21 18.47
N ARG A 186 -15.24 -3.90 18.19
CA ARG A 186 -16.34 -2.95 18.24
C ARG A 186 -17.32 -3.14 17.09
N THR A 187 -18.61 -3.03 17.37
CA THR A 187 -19.66 -3.00 16.35
C THR A 187 -19.90 -1.56 15.89
N TYR A 188 -19.93 -1.35 14.58
CA TYR A 188 -20.13 -0.06 13.95
C TYR A 188 -21.46 -0.04 13.20
N ASN A 189 -22.15 1.10 13.24
CA ASN A 189 -23.41 1.26 12.50
C ASN A 189 -23.15 1.71 11.05
N TYR A 190 -22.35 0.94 10.33
CA TYR A 190 -22.03 1.16 8.93
C TYR A 190 -22.43 -0.06 8.10
N THR A 191 -22.89 0.19 6.86
CA THR A 191 -23.19 -0.85 5.88
C THR A 191 -22.06 -0.94 4.86
N VAL A 192 -21.41 -2.08 4.77
CA VAL A 192 -20.32 -2.36 3.83
C VAL A 192 -20.85 -3.27 2.72
N LEU A 193 -20.70 -2.85 1.46
CA LEU A 193 -21.00 -3.68 0.30
C LEU A 193 -19.73 -4.40 -0.14
N VAL A 194 -19.73 -5.73 -0.12
CA VAL A 194 -18.66 -6.60 -0.61
C VAL A 194 -19.03 -7.10 -2.00
N VAL A 195 -18.18 -6.85 -2.99
CA VAL A 195 -18.38 -7.25 -4.39
C VAL A 195 -17.26 -8.20 -4.77
N GLU A 196 -17.58 -9.47 -4.94
CA GLU A 196 -16.64 -10.57 -5.16
C GLU A 196 -17.35 -11.69 -5.90
N ASP A 197 -16.80 -12.21 -6.99
CA ASP A 197 -17.40 -13.28 -7.78
C ASP A 197 -17.04 -14.68 -7.27
N ASP A 198 -15.93 -14.82 -6.54
CA ASP A 198 -15.57 -16.05 -5.86
C ASP A 198 -16.40 -16.21 -4.57
N LEU A 199 -17.27 -17.22 -4.54
CA LEU A 199 -18.19 -17.47 -3.42
C LEU A 199 -17.49 -17.82 -2.11
N ASP A 200 -16.32 -18.43 -2.17
CA ASP A 200 -15.55 -18.79 -0.97
C ASP A 200 -14.94 -17.55 -0.34
N ILE A 201 -14.34 -16.67 -1.15
CA ILE A 201 -13.78 -15.39 -0.71
C ILE A 201 -14.91 -14.46 -0.25
N GLN A 202 -16.02 -14.39 -0.98
CA GLN A 202 -17.19 -13.58 -0.62
C GLN A 202 -17.74 -14.01 0.75
N SER A 203 -17.93 -15.34 0.94
CA SER A 203 -18.45 -15.91 2.20
C SER A 203 -17.49 -15.65 3.37
N TYR A 204 -16.19 -15.78 3.14
CA TYR A 204 -15.17 -15.47 4.13
C TYR A 204 -15.23 -14.00 4.56
N LEU A 205 -15.16 -13.06 3.60
CA LEU A 205 -15.24 -11.63 3.88
C LEU A 205 -16.55 -11.26 4.60
N GLN A 206 -17.67 -11.84 4.15
CA GLN A 206 -18.97 -11.61 4.78
C GLN A 206 -19.00 -12.11 6.22
N ALA A 207 -18.50 -13.30 6.50
CA ALA A 207 -18.48 -13.88 7.85
C ALA A 207 -17.63 -13.05 8.82
N GLU A 208 -16.44 -12.65 8.38
CA GLU A 208 -15.50 -11.88 9.17
C GLU A 208 -15.95 -10.44 9.42
N LEU A 209 -16.46 -9.76 8.39
CA LEU A 209 -16.87 -8.36 8.50
C LEU A 209 -18.21 -8.19 9.21
N LYS A 210 -19.11 -9.20 9.20
CA LYS A 210 -20.39 -9.18 9.94
C LYS A 210 -20.22 -9.03 11.46
N GLN A 211 -19.06 -9.35 11.99
CA GLN A 211 -18.75 -9.15 13.41
C GLN A 211 -18.78 -7.66 13.79
N ASN A 212 -18.44 -6.79 12.84
CA ASN A 212 -18.24 -5.36 13.07
C ASN A 212 -19.22 -4.46 12.32
N PHE A 213 -19.74 -4.92 11.15
CA PHE A 213 -20.51 -4.11 10.21
C PHE A 213 -21.79 -4.85 9.74
N ARG A 214 -22.79 -4.09 9.25
CA ARG A 214 -23.82 -4.67 8.37
C ARG A 214 -23.18 -4.93 7.01
N VAL A 215 -23.23 -6.18 6.51
CA VAL A 215 -22.58 -6.56 5.25
C VAL A 215 -23.63 -6.99 4.25
N LEU A 216 -23.60 -6.35 3.08
CA LEU A 216 -24.32 -6.76 1.87
C LEU A 216 -23.32 -7.30 0.87
N VAL A 217 -23.74 -8.17 -0.02
CA VAL A 217 -22.88 -8.81 -1.02
C VAL A 217 -23.44 -8.69 -2.43
N ALA A 218 -22.55 -8.65 -3.42
CA ALA A 218 -22.88 -8.72 -4.84
C ALA A 218 -21.80 -9.54 -5.58
N ASP A 219 -22.18 -10.27 -6.63
CA ASP A 219 -21.28 -11.19 -7.34
C ASP A 219 -20.50 -10.48 -8.46
N ASN A 220 -20.89 -9.26 -8.84
CA ASN A 220 -20.22 -8.46 -9.88
C ASN A 220 -20.60 -6.97 -9.77
N GLY A 221 -19.93 -6.14 -10.55
CA GLY A 221 -20.14 -4.69 -10.51
C GLY A 221 -21.53 -4.23 -10.98
N VAL A 222 -22.23 -5.00 -11.81
CA VAL A 222 -23.60 -4.65 -12.26
C VAL A 222 -24.58 -4.80 -11.11
N LYS A 223 -24.59 -5.95 -10.43
CA LYS A 223 -25.41 -6.18 -9.23
C LYS A 223 -25.05 -5.22 -8.09
N ALA A 224 -23.77 -4.88 -7.96
CA ALA A 224 -23.33 -3.89 -6.98
C ALA A 224 -23.99 -2.52 -7.20
N LEU A 225 -24.11 -2.05 -8.43
CA LEU A 225 -24.82 -0.80 -8.76
C LEU A 225 -26.32 -0.88 -8.42
N GLU A 226 -26.97 -2.02 -8.63
CA GLU A 226 -28.37 -2.22 -8.23
C GLU A 226 -28.55 -2.13 -6.72
N VAL A 227 -27.62 -2.72 -5.94
CA VAL A 227 -27.63 -2.60 -4.47
C VAL A 227 -27.42 -1.16 -4.04
N LEU A 228 -26.47 -0.45 -4.65
CA LEU A 228 -26.17 0.95 -4.35
C LEU A 228 -27.33 1.92 -4.63
N MET A 229 -28.23 1.57 -5.56
CA MET A 229 -29.43 2.36 -5.85
C MET A 229 -30.57 2.13 -4.85
N ASN A 230 -30.58 0.99 -4.15
CA ASN A 230 -31.70 0.56 -3.32
C ASN A 230 -31.40 0.54 -1.80
N GLU A 231 -30.13 0.54 -1.43
CA GLU A 231 -29.67 0.39 -0.04
C GLU A 231 -28.73 1.54 0.35
N ASP A 232 -28.80 1.93 1.61
CA ASP A 232 -27.88 2.95 2.17
C ASP A 232 -26.53 2.29 2.51
N ILE A 233 -25.55 2.49 1.63
CA ILE A 233 -24.21 1.93 1.74
C ILE A 233 -23.25 2.99 2.28
N SER A 234 -22.42 2.59 3.23
CA SER A 234 -21.38 3.46 3.80
C SER A 234 -20.05 3.35 3.07
N MET A 235 -19.73 2.16 2.51
CA MET A 235 -18.48 1.86 1.83
C MET A 235 -18.62 0.66 0.90
N VAL A 236 -17.81 0.63 -0.16
CA VAL A 236 -17.72 -0.50 -1.11
C VAL A 236 -16.34 -1.14 -1.01
N ILE A 237 -16.30 -2.46 -0.92
CA ILE A 237 -15.11 -3.29 -1.08
C ILE A 237 -15.33 -4.16 -2.31
N SER A 238 -14.48 -4.07 -3.31
CA SER A 238 -14.67 -4.79 -4.56
C SER A 238 -13.41 -5.53 -4.99
N ASP A 239 -13.55 -6.77 -5.43
CA ASP A 239 -12.50 -7.37 -6.25
C ASP A 239 -12.33 -6.59 -7.55
N VAL A 240 -11.13 -6.63 -8.08
CA VAL A 240 -10.79 -6.01 -9.37
C VAL A 240 -11.22 -6.90 -10.52
N MET A 241 -11.00 -8.22 -10.42
CA MET A 241 -11.19 -9.16 -11.54
C MET A 241 -12.51 -9.90 -11.41
N MET A 242 -13.58 -9.33 -11.94
CA MET A 242 -14.93 -9.92 -11.91
C MET A 242 -15.55 -9.95 -13.31
N PRO A 243 -16.47 -10.91 -13.59
CA PRO A 243 -17.21 -10.94 -14.85
C PRO A 243 -18.18 -9.76 -14.99
N GLU A 244 -18.63 -9.48 -16.22
CA GLU A 244 -19.57 -8.43 -16.62
C GLU A 244 -19.05 -7.01 -16.37
N MET A 245 -18.76 -6.64 -15.14
CA MET A 245 -18.20 -5.34 -14.77
C MET A 245 -17.12 -5.55 -13.70
N ASN A 246 -15.88 -5.25 -14.05
CA ASN A 246 -14.74 -5.32 -13.13
C ASN A 246 -14.75 -4.21 -12.07
N GLY A 247 -13.93 -4.37 -11.01
CA GLY A 247 -13.89 -3.42 -9.90
C GLY A 247 -13.40 -2.03 -10.27
N PHE A 248 -12.56 -1.88 -11.29
CA PHE A 248 -12.13 -0.56 -11.77
C PHE A 248 -13.25 0.20 -12.45
N ASP A 249 -14.03 -0.48 -13.29
CA ASP A 249 -15.16 0.11 -13.97
C ASP A 249 -16.28 0.46 -12.99
N LEU A 250 -16.54 -0.41 -12.01
CA LEU A 250 -17.46 -0.12 -10.90
C LEU A 250 -17.01 1.12 -10.12
N CYS A 251 -15.76 1.17 -9.70
CA CYS A 251 -15.18 2.32 -8.98
C CYS A 251 -15.34 3.61 -9.78
N ARG A 252 -14.98 3.61 -11.06
CA ARG A 252 -15.13 4.77 -11.94
C ARG A 252 -16.58 5.24 -12.05
N LYS A 253 -17.54 4.32 -12.16
CA LYS A 253 -18.97 4.67 -12.19
C LYS A 253 -19.40 5.30 -10.87
N ILE A 254 -19.03 4.71 -9.73
CA ILE A 254 -19.32 5.27 -8.40
C ILE A 254 -18.75 6.69 -8.29
N LYS A 255 -17.47 6.88 -8.64
CA LYS A 255 -16.77 8.17 -8.49
C LYS A 255 -17.22 9.25 -9.49
N SER A 256 -17.81 8.87 -10.62
CA SER A 256 -18.37 9.81 -11.61
C SER A 256 -19.84 10.16 -11.35
N ASP A 257 -20.52 9.42 -10.48
CA ASP A 257 -21.91 9.68 -10.13
C ASP A 257 -22.01 10.74 -9.02
N ILE A 258 -22.87 11.76 -9.20
CA ILE A 258 -23.00 12.88 -8.25
C ILE A 258 -23.48 12.42 -6.88
N VAL A 259 -24.35 11.39 -6.83
CA VAL A 259 -24.91 10.86 -5.59
C VAL A 259 -23.95 9.90 -4.90
N LEU A 260 -23.24 9.06 -5.67
CA LEU A 260 -22.40 7.98 -5.15
C LEU A 260 -20.92 8.36 -4.98
N SER A 261 -20.45 9.45 -5.62
CA SER A 261 -19.03 9.84 -5.66
C SER A 261 -18.39 9.99 -4.27
N HIS A 262 -19.19 10.29 -3.29
CA HIS A 262 -18.78 10.44 -1.90
C HIS A 262 -18.48 9.10 -1.19
N LEU A 263 -18.90 7.95 -1.73
CA LEU A 263 -18.69 6.64 -1.11
C LEU A 263 -17.20 6.23 -1.19
N PRO A 264 -16.58 5.83 -0.08
CA PRO A 264 -15.26 5.21 -0.13
C PRO A 264 -15.32 3.89 -0.89
N VAL A 265 -14.36 3.68 -1.78
CA VAL A 265 -14.19 2.43 -2.54
C VAL A 265 -12.81 1.85 -2.25
N MET A 266 -12.77 0.64 -1.72
CA MET A 266 -11.58 -0.16 -1.53
C MET A 266 -11.53 -1.26 -2.57
N LEU A 267 -10.43 -1.40 -3.29
CA LEU A 267 -10.23 -2.45 -4.29
C LEU A 267 -9.32 -3.55 -3.73
N LEU A 268 -9.78 -4.80 -3.84
CA LEU A 268 -8.99 -6.00 -3.58
C LEU A 268 -8.37 -6.47 -4.90
N THR A 269 -7.08 -6.74 -4.93
CA THR A 269 -6.40 -7.01 -6.18
C THR A 269 -5.37 -8.14 -6.04
N ALA A 270 -5.33 -9.04 -7.01
CA ALA A 270 -4.36 -10.14 -7.07
C ALA A 270 -2.99 -9.71 -7.61
N LEU A 271 -2.61 -8.46 -7.50
CA LEU A 271 -1.57 -7.77 -8.24
C LEU A 271 -0.23 -8.46 -8.40
N SER A 272 0.15 -8.58 -9.68
CA SER A 272 1.54 -8.50 -10.15
C SER A 272 1.72 -7.63 -11.40
N ASP A 273 0.71 -6.91 -11.87
CA ASP A 273 0.79 -6.17 -13.15
C ASP A 273 0.73 -4.64 -12.96
N ASP A 274 1.82 -3.95 -13.39
CA ASP A 274 1.97 -2.48 -13.45
C ASP A 274 0.84 -1.77 -14.24
N LYS A 275 0.18 -2.48 -15.16
CA LYS A 275 -0.99 -1.96 -15.87
C LYS A 275 -2.19 -1.77 -14.96
N GLN A 276 -2.38 -2.62 -13.94
CA GLN A 276 -3.48 -2.46 -12.98
C GLN A 276 -3.24 -1.30 -12.03
N GLN A 277 -1.98 -0.97 -11.68
CA GLN A 277 -1.67 0.25 -10.90
C GLN A 277 -1.93 1.54 -11.69
N MET A 278 -1.65 1.57 -13.00
CA MET A 278 -2.02 2.72 -13.85
C MET A 278 -3.54 2.86 -13.99
N TYR A 279 -4.27 1.78 -14.17
CA TYR A 279 -5.74 1.78 -14.20
C TYR A 279 -6.33 2.07 -12.82
N GLY A 280 -5.67 1.62 -11.76
CA GLY A 280 -6.04 1.86 -10.37
C GLY A 280 -5.99 3.33 -9.99
N ALA A 281 -4.89 4.01 -10.26
CA ALA A 281 -4.76 5.45 -10.01
C ALA A 281 -5.78 6.30 -10.81
N ALA A 282 -6.16 5.81 -12.01
CA ALA A 282 -7.18 6.46 -12.85
C ALA A 282 -8.63 6.12 -12.42
N SER A 283 -8.85 5.10 -11.59
CA SER A 283 -10.19 4.70 -11.14
C SER A 283 -10.73 5.57 -10.01
N GLY A 284 -9.87 6.28 -9.27
CA GLY A 284 -10.24 7.13 -8.14
C GLY A 284 -10.58 6.36 -6.86
N ALA A 285 -10.14 5.11 -6.71
CA ALA A 285 -10.34 4.33 -5.49
C ALA A 285 -9.60 4.94 -4.30
N ASP A 286 -10.21 4.85 -3.10
CA ASP A 286 -9.69 5.46 -1.87
C ASP A 286 -8.65 4.54 -1.19
N ALA A 287 -8.70 3.24 -1.46
CA ALA A 287 -7.71 2.27 -0.97
C ALA A 287 -7.57 1.07 -1.91
N TYR A 288 -6.39 0.43 -1.82
CA TYR A 288 -6.07 -0.83 -2.49
C TYR A 288 -5.52 -1.79 -1.46
N ILE A 289 -5.97 -3.05 -1.51
CA ILE A 289 -5.43 -4.15 -0.70
C ILE A 289 -5.08 -5.31 -1.63
N GLN A 290 -3.86 -5.78 -1.51
CA GLN A 290 -3.38 -6.91 -2.31
C GLN A 290 -3.85 -8.24 -1.71
N LYS A 291 -4.33 -9.15 -2.58
CA LYS A 291 -4.56 -10.56 -2.23
C LYS A 291 -3.23 -11.35 -2.29
N PRO A 292 -2.91 -12.22 -1.30
CA PRO A 292 -3.68 -12.53 -0.10
C PRO A 292 -3.56 -11.44 0.98
N PHE A 293 -4.64 -11.18 1.71
CA PHE A 293 -4.71 -10.12 2.71
C PHE A 293 -5.00 -10.67 4.13
N ASN A 294 -4.57 -9.92 5.14
CA ASN A 294 -5.00 -10.14 6.52
C ASN A 294 -6.33 -9.40 6.76
N ILE A 295 -7.32 -10.10 7.30
CA ILE A 295 -8.65 -9.55 7.54
C ILE A 295 -8.65 -8.40 8.57
N GLU A 296 -7.77 -8.43 9.55
CA GLU A 296 -7.62 -7.35 10.53
C GLU A 296 -7.17 -6.05 9.87
N VAL A 297 -6.24 -6.14 8.89
CA VAL A 297 -5.80 -5.00 8.07
C VAL A 297 -6.97 -4.44 7.25
N VAL A 298 -7.80 -5.31 6.68
CA VAL A 298 -9.03 -4.90 5.96
C VAL A 298 -9.98 -4.16 6.91
N LYS A 299 -10.27 -4.72 8.10
CA LYS A 299 -11.13 -4.10 9.13
C LYS A 299 -10.64 -2.72 9.54
N LEU A 300 -9.35 -2.59 9.87
CA LEU A 300 -8.74 -1.31 10.26
C LEU A 300 -8.82 -0.27 9.14
N ARG A 301 -8.58 -0.68 7.90
CA ARG A 301 -8.65 0.23 6.75
C ARG A 301 -10.08 0.72 6.49
N ILE A 302 -11.09 -0.16 6.66
CA ILE A 302 -12.51 0.22 6.60
C ILE A 302 -12.82 1.27 7.64
N ILE A 303 -12.48 1.01 8.91
CA ILE A 303 -12.75 1.91 10.04
C ILE A 303 -12.14 3.28 9.77
N LYS A 304 -10.86 3.32 9.39
CA LYS A 304 -10.14 4.56 9.10
C LYS A 304 -10.81 5.38 7.98
N LEU A 305 -11.14 4.75 6.84
CA LEU A 305 -11.78 5.46 5.73
C LEU A 305 -13.14 6.03 6.11
N LEU A 306 -13.91 5.31 6.94
CA LEU A 306 -15.21 5.78 7.41
C LEU A 306 -15.08 6.92 8.43
N GLU A 307 -14.13 6.86 9.36
CA GLU A 307 -13.87 7.91 10.33
C GLU A 307 -13.36 9.19 9.67
N ASP A 308 -12.41 9.10 8.74
CA ASP A 308 -11.89 10.25 7.99
C ASP A 308 -13.01 10.98 7.26
N ARG A 309 -13.98 10.22 6.73
CA ARG A 309 -15.17 10.81 6.09
C ARG A 309 -16.08 11.54 7.06
N VAL A 310 -16.30 11.00 8.25
CA VAL A 310 -17.09 11.68 9.29
C VAL A 310 -16.43 13.00 9.69
N ARG A 311 -15.12 12.99 9.92
CA ARG A 311 -14.33 14.19 10.26
C ARG A 311 -14.43 15.27 9.17
N LEU A 312 -14.34 14.87 7.89
CA LEU A 312 -14.48 15.79 6.76
C LEU A 312 -15.88 16.40 6.71
N ARG A 313 -16.96 15.62 6.91
CA ARG A 313 -18.35 16.14 6.95
C ARG A 313 -18.53 17.14 8.07
N GLU A 314 -18.01 16.86 9.26
CA GLU A 314 -18.08 17.78 10.41
C GLU A 314 -17.31 19.08 10.18
N ALA A 315 -16.12 19.02 9.55
CA ALA A 315 -15.34 20.19 9.19
C ALA A 315 -16.09 21.10 8.21
N TYR A 316 -16.66 20.55 7.14
CA TYR A 316 -17.47 21.30 6.18
C TYR A 316 -18.77 21.86 6.78
N ALA A 317 -19.42 21.13 7.70
CA ALA A 317 -20.62 21.63 8.36
C ALA A 317 -20.33 22.82 9.30
N ARG A 318 -19.14 22.87 9.92
CA ARG A 318 -18.70 24.00 10.73
C ARG A 318 -18.40 25.24 9.89
N ASP A 319 -17.74 25.09 8.73
CA ASP A 319 -17.45 26.19 7.82
C ASP A 319 -18.73 26.78 7.19
N ALA A 320 -19.71 25.95 6.88
CA ALA A 320 -21.01 26.40 6.34
C ALA A 320 -21.87 27.14 7.38
N SER A 321 -21.59 27.01 8.67
CA SER A 321 -22.30 27.68 9.76
C SER A 321 -21.62 28.98 10.24
N SER A 322 -20.47 29.36 9.67
CA SER A 322 -19.84 30.66 9.96
C SER A 322 -20.61 31.78 9.25
N PRO A 323 -21.07 32.86 9.96
CA PRO A 323 -21.79 33.94 9.33
C PRO A 323 -20.86 34.67 8.37
N ALA A 324 -21.32 34.92 7.14
CA ALA A 324 -20.63 35.72 6.13
C ALA A 324 -20.20 37.05 6.75
N VAL A 325 -18.89 37.32 6.72
CA VAL A 325 -18.34 38.63 7.07
C VAL A 325 -18.97 39.65 6.16
N SER A 326 -19.82 40.50 6.69
CA SER A 326 -20.42 41.65 5.98
C SER A 326 -19.29 42.59 5.56
N VAL A 327 -19.00 42.63 4.27
CA VAL A 327 -18.20 43.72 3.67
C VAL A 327 -19.02 44.98 3.87
N LYS A 328 -18.56 45.87 4.72
CA LYS A 328 -19.04 47.27 4.79
C LYS A 328 -18.41 48.02 3.60
N GLU A 329 -19.27 48.66 2.85
CA GLU A 329 -18.93 49.68 1.85
C GLU A 329 -18.08 50.85 2.43
#